data_b3fc039e6ca4df9b289132822dc1f9bb
#
_entry.id   b3fc039e6ca4df9b289132822dc1f9bb
#
_cell.length_a   1.000
_cell.length_b   1.000
_cell.length_c   1.000
_cell.angle_alpha   90.00
_cell.angle_beta   90.00
_cell.angle_gamma   90.00
#
_symmetry.space_group_name_H-M   'P 1'
#
loop_
_entity.id
_entity.type
_entity.pdbx_description
1 polymer ?
#
loop_
_entity_poly.entity_id
_entity_poly.type
_entity_poly.pdbx_seq_one_letter_code
_entity_poly.pdbx_strand_id
1 'polypeptide(L)'
;MERTGTRRAPRLVTTHNQPDINAFILMINITLAVYHALELSYSIPMRLSFRANDNFTGRHRELAEIHRVLYSTNPDAAISRQRVMVLHGLGGIGKTQLAIQYAYIHQKDYTSIWWVNASTTQTLSEGFLGIAQQLVSYHAKKTIAGLKPGNTEIAAALGLPPGVVDRNGKFITSGDITKSVVNAVIEWFSAEDNNQWLLIIDNYDDLRNVDIYEFLPPSSSGSILITSRSRDTCRVGKAIEVQEVTENEALEILRKSSDKDMASFQNGMRS
;
A
#
# COMPACT_ATOMS: atom_id res chain seq x y z
N MET A 1 68.28 -54.05 -19.38
CA MET A 1 67.39 -53.37 -20.37
C MET A 1 66.15 -52.96 -19.61
N GLU A 2 66.17 -51.77 -19.04
CA GLU A 2 65.00 -51.18 -18.33
C GLU A 2 64.35 -50.13 -19.22
N ARG A 3 63.03 -50.27 -19.44
CA ARG A 3 62.24 -49.27 -20.16
C ARG A 3 61.57 -48.40 -19.14
N THR A 4 62.01 -47.16 -19.02
CA THR A 4 61.37 -46.12 -18.22
C THR A 4 60.15 -45.56 -19.01
N GLY A 5 58.97 -45.88 -18.54
CA GLY A 5 57.69 -45.30 -19.01
C GLY A 5 57.39 -43.98 -18.30
N THR A 6 57.49 -42.88 -19.02
CA THR A 6 57.08 -41.55 -18.57
C THR A 6 55.53 -41.44 -18.58
N ARG A 7 54.89 -41.37 -17.41
CA ARG A 7 53.47 -41.04 -17.26
C ARG A 7 53.28 -39.54 -17.50
N ARG A 8 52.51 -39.19 -18.55
CA ARG A 8 52.01 -37.84 -18.74
C ARG A 8 50.90 -37.54 -17.73
N ALA A 9 51.01 -36.45 -16.98
CA ALA A 9 49.98 -35.92 -16.08
C ALA A 9 48.78 -35.40 -16.92
N PRO A 10 47.52 -35.50 -16.40
CA PRO A 10 46.34 -34.98 -17.12
C PRO A 10 46.37 -33.45 -17.08
N ARG A 11 46.17 -32.81 -18.24
CA ARG A 11 45.92 -31.36 -18.35
C ARG A 11 44.57 -31.06 -17.74
N LEU A 12 44.55 -30.29 -16.64
CA LEU A 12 43.36 -29.61 -16.12
C LEU A 12 42.92 -28.55 -17.17
N VAL A 13 41.83 -28.81 -17.85
CA VAL A 13 41.14 -27.79 -18.65
C VAL A 13 40.30 -26.96 -17.66
N THR A 14 40.84 -25.83 -17.20
CA THR A 14 40.06 -24.81 -16.50
C THR A 14 39.24 -24.07 -17.55
N THR A 15 37.98 -24.45 -17.69
CA THR A 15 36.98 -23.61 -18.37
C THR A 15 36.69 -22.42 -17.47
N HIS A 16 37.37 -21.30 -17.71
CA HIS A 16 36.95 -20.01 -17.15
C HIS A 16 35.63 -19.67 -17.83
N ASN A 17 34.54 -19.89 -17.10
CA ASN A 17 33.25 -19.28 -17.42
C ASN A 17 33.39 -17.78 -17.13
N GLN A 18 33.89 -16.99 -18.09
CA GLN A 18 33.74 -15.54 -18.01
C GLN A 18 32.25 -15.22 -18.08
N PRO A 19 31.70 -14.43 -17.14
CA PRO A 19 30.31 -14.01 -17.23
C PRO A 19 30.12 -13.26 -18.57
N ASP A 20 29.05 -13.59 -19.26
CA ASP A 20 28.69 -12.93 -20.52
C ASP A 20 28.37 -11.46 -20.23
N ILE A 21 29.34 -10.59 -20.52
CA ILE A 21 29.25 -9.14 -20.30
C ILE A 21 28.05 -8.56 -21.04
N ASN A 22 27.68 -9.11 -22.20
CA ASN A 22 26.53 -8.66 -22.97
C ASN A 22 25.22 -9.01 -22.27
N ALA A 23 25.12 -10.21 -21.67
CA ALA A 23 23.98 -10.61 -20.87
C ALA A 23 23.84 -9.74 -19.62
N PHE A 24 24.96 -9.37 -19.00
CA PHE A 24 24.99 -8.47 -17.82
C PHE A 24 24.56 -7.03 -18.17
N ILE A 25 25.07 -6.48 -19.28
CA ILE A 25 24.67 -5.15 -19.79
C ILE A 25 23.20 -5.14 -20.17
N LEU A 26 22.70 -6.19 -20.84
CA LEU A 26 21.29 -6.32 -21.19
C LEU A 26 20.40 -6.35 -19.94
N MET A 27 20.81 -7.10 -18.91
CA MET A 27 20.10 -7.17 -17.63
C MET A 27 20.05 -5.79 -16.93
N ILE A 28 21.16 -5.05 -16.91
CA ILE A 28 21.21 -3.68 -16.35
C ILE A 28 20.27 -2.76 -17.13
N ASN A 29 20.31 -2.80 -18.47
CA ASN A 29 19.46 -1.94 -19.30
C ASN A 29 17.97 -2.26 -19.13
N ILE A 30 17.60 -3.54 -19.00
CA ILE A 30 16.22 -3.96 -18.72
C ILE A 30 15.82 -3.49 -17.32
N THR A 31 16.67 -3.67 -16.32
CA THR A 31 16.42 -3.23 -14.94
C THR A 31 16.23 -1.71 -14.87
N LEU A 32 17.10 -0.93 -15.53
CA LEU A 32 16.98 0.53 -15.61
C LEU A 32 15.70 0.96 -16.34
N ALA A 33 15.36 0.33 -17.46
CA ALA A 33 14.13 0.63 -18.21
C ALA A 33 12.89 0.30 -17.38
N VAL A 34 12.88 -0.81 -16.64
CA VAL A 34 11.81 -1.17 -15.71
C VAL A 34 11.75 -0.18 -14.57
N TYR A 35 12.89 0.21 -13.99
CA TYR A 35 12.98 1.19 -12.90
C TYR A 35 12.40 2.55 -13.33
N HIS A 36 12.86 3.11 -14.47
CA HIS A 36 12.31 4.36 -15.02
C HIS A 36 10.82 4.29 -15.31
N ALA A 37 10.33 3.16 -15.78
CA ALA A 37 8.91 2.99 -16.06
C ALA A 37 8.07 2.82 -14.80
N LEU A 38 8.64 2.30 -13.73
CA LEU A 38 8.02 2.23 -12.40
C LEU A 38 8.00 3.61 -11.74
N GLU A 39 9.07 4.41 -11.87
CA GLU A 39 9.13 5.80 -11.39
C GLU A 39 8.05 6.67 -12.04
N LEU A 40 7.79 6.51 -13.34
CA LEU A 40 6.76 7.24 -14.06
C LEU A 40 5.31 6.82 -13.71
N SER A 41 5.11 5.85 -12.83
CA SER A 41 3.80 5.25 -12.63
C SER A 41 3.43 4.99 -11.17
N TYR A 42 3.49 6.01 -10.33
CA TYR A 42 2.93 5.96 -8.97
C TYR A 42 1.39 5.98 -8.95
N SER A 43 0.75 6.21 -10.11
CA SER A 43 -0.71 6.16 -10.22
C SER A 43 -1.19 4.71 -10.27
N ILE A 44 -1.56 4.19 -9.13
CA ILE A 44 -2.09 2.84 -8.93
C ILE A 44 -3.59 2.93 -8.64
N PRO A 45 -4.46 2.33 -9.45
CA PRO A 45 -5.89 2.34 -9.19
C PRO A 45 -6.23 1.78 -7.82
N MET A 46 -7.06 2.49 -7.08
CA MET A 46 -7.56 2.06 -5.77
C MET A 46 -8.23 0.68 -5.85
N ARG A 47 -7.83 -0.23 -4.98
CA ARG A 47 -8.43 -1.55 -4.81
C ARG A 47 -8.69 -1.81 -3.33
N LEU A 48 -9.82 -1.32 -2.85
CA LEU A 48 -10.28 -1.62 -1.50
C LEU A 48 -11.15 -2.89 -1.51
N SER A 49 -11.01 -3.69 -0.47
CA SER A 49 -11.87 -4.87 -0.23
C SER A 49 -13.30 -4.47 0.20
N PHE A 50 -13.50 -3.20 0.50
CA PHE A 50 -14.77 -2.63 0.95
C PHE A 50 -15.42 -1.85 -0.19
N ARG A 51 -16.76 -1.85 -0.24
CA ARG A 51 -17.54 -0.96 -1.09
C ARG A 51 -17.93 0.29 -0.31
N ALA A 52 -18.08 1.40 -1.01
CA ALA A 52 -18.72 2.57 -0.43
C ALA A 52 -20.13 2.19 0.06
N ASN A 53 -20.54 2.76 1.18
CA ASN A 53 -21.91 2.59 1.66
C ASN A 53 -22.81 3.61 0.95
N ASP A 54 -23.68 3.13 0.03
CA ASP A 54 -24.60 3.99 -0.69
C ASP A 54 -25.60 4.73 0.22
N ASN A 55 -25.79 4.24 1.47
CA ASN A 55 -26.65 4.86 2.47
C ASN A 55 -25.87 5.78 3.41
N PHE A 56 -24.55 5.98 3.17
CA PHE A 56 -23.78 6.91 4.00
C PHE A 56 -24.40 8.30 3.96
N THR A 57 -24.61 8.89 5.12
CA THR A 57 -25.21 10.22 5.24
C THR A 57 -24.61 10.99 6.40
N GLY A 58 -24.69 12.31 6.36
CA GLY A 58 -24.11 13.16 7.38
C GLY A 58 -22.59 13.22 7.33
N ARG A 59 -21.99 13.56 8.44
CA ARG A 59 -20.52 13.62 8.65
C ARG A 59 -19.78 14.59 7.71
N HIS A 60 -20.46 15.58 7.15
CA HIS A 60 -19.87 16.55 6.22
C HIS A 60 -18.73 17.35 6.84
N ARG A 61 -18.85 17.68 8.15
CA ARG A 61 -17.84 18.43 8.89
C ARG A 61 -16.56 17.61 9.07
N GLU A 62 -16.70 16.35 9.46
CA GLU A 62 -15.58 15.44 9.64
C GLU A 62 -14.87 15.17 8.29
N LEU A 63 -15.63 14.90 7.20
CA LEU A 63 -15.09 14.71 5.86
C LEU A 63 -14.33 15.95 5.38
N ALA A 64 -14.88 17.14 5.57
CA ALA A 64 -14.23 18.39 5.20
C ALA A 64 -12.94 18.63 6.01
N GLU A 65 -12.96 18.32 7.32
CA GLU A 65 -11.77 18.48 8.18
C GLU A 65 -10.68 17.47 7.81
N ILE A 66 -11.03 16.19 7.53
CA ILE A 66 -10.09 15.21 7.02
C ILE A 66 -9.43 15.74 5.73
N HIS A 67 -10.22 16.21 4.78
CA HIS A 67 -9.73 16.71 3.51
C HIS A 67 -8.83 17.94 3.70
N ARG A 68 -9.21 18.88 4.54
CA ARG A 68 -8.41 20.08 4.85
C ARG A 68 -7.04 19.75 5.43
N VAL A 69 -6.93 18.64 6.19
CA VAL A 69 -5.66 18.22 6.80
C VAL A 69 -4.82 17.41 5.83
N LEU A 70 -5.45 16.45 5.12
CA LEU A 70 -4.73 15.49 4.29
C LEU A 70 -4.45 16.00 2.88
N TYR A 71 -5.26 16.93 2.35
CA TYR A 71 -5.11 17.47 1.01
C TYR A 71 -4.92 18.98 1.07
N SER A 72 -3.70 19.44 0.92
CA SER A 72 -3.37 20.86 0.84
C SER A 72 -2.91 21.21 -0.57
N THR A 73 -3.57 22.17 -1.18
CA THR A 73 -3.17 22.74 -2.49
C THR A 73 -2.14 23.84 -2.36
N ASN A 74 -1.75 24.22 -1.13
CA ASN A 74 -0.76 25.25 -0.91
C ASN A 74 0.66 24.67 -1.11
N PRO A 75 1.42 25.14 -2.14
CA PRO A 75 2.79 24.69 -2.39
C PRO A 75 3.72 24.93 -1.20
N ASP A 76 3.52 26.02 -0.45
CA ASP A 76 4.35 26.37 0.71
C ASP A 76 4.07 25.47 1.92
N ALA A 77 2.88 24.89 2.02
CA ALA A 77 2.54 23.91 3.06
C ALA A 77 3.06 22.50 2.74
N ALA A 78 3.41 22.23 1.48
CA ALA A 78 3.95 20.93 1.03
C ALA A 78 5.40 20.71 1.49
N ILE A 79 6.10 21.75 1.97
CA ILE A 79 7.56 21.71 2.16
C ILE A 79 7.99 21.06 3.49
N SER A 80 7.10 20.71 4.44
CA SER A 80 7.68 20.46 5.76
C SER A 80 7.21 19.27 6.59
N ARG A 81 6.07 18.64 6.34
CA ARG A 81 5.67 17.48 7.17
C ARG A 81 4.66 16.56 6.48
N GLN A 82 4.83 15.25 6.69
CA GLN A 82 3.83 14.24 6.40
C GLN A 82 2.48 14.61 7.02
N ARG A 83 1.41 14.50 6.27
CA ARG A 83 0.06 14.85 6.71
C ARG A 83 -0.58 13.62 7.36
N VAL A 84 -0.74 13.67 8.65
CA VAL A 84 -1.35 12.58 9.43
C VAL A 84 -2.63 13.08 10.11
N MET A 85 -3.72 12.38 9.85
CA MET A 85 -5.02 12.60 10.48
C MET A 85 -5.45 11.36 11.27
N VAL A 86 -5.87 11.55 12.50
CA VAL A 86 -6.35 10.50 13.39
C VAL A 86 -7.84 10.68 13.67
N LEU A 87 -8.63 9.66 13.36
CA LEU A 87 -10.03 9.55 13.77
C LEU A 87 -10.10 8.70 15.03
N HIS A 88 -10.40 9.29 16.16
CA HIS A 88 -10.55 8.53 17.41
C HIS A 88 -11.99 8.62 17.96
N GLY A 89 -12.37 7.71 18.85
CA GLY A 89 -13.70 7.66 19.47
C GLY A 89 -14.19 6.25 19.71
N LEU A 90 -15.38 6.11 20.25
CA LEU A 90 -15.97 4.84 20.67
C LEU A 90 -15.99 3.77 19.57
N GLY A 91 -15.96 2.50 19.99
CA GLY A 91 -16.18 1.36 19.07
C GLY A 91 -17.55 1.46 18.40
N GLY A 92 -17.64 1.15 17.11
CA GLY A 92 -18.93 1.20 16.39
C GLY A 92 -19.41 2.59 15.97
N ILE A 93 -18.73 3.68 16.35
CA ILE A 93 -19.17 5.06 16.06
C ILE A 93 -19.09 5.44 14.56
N GLY A 94 -18.54 4.59 13.71
CA GLY A 94 -18.46 4.82 12.26
C GLY A 94 -17.13 5.34 11.74
N LYS A 95 -16.02 5.31 12.50
CA LYS A 95 -14.68 5.77 12.05
C LYS A 95 -14.21 5.11 10.76
N THR A 96 -14.28 3.78 10.71
CA THR A 96 -13.93 2.99 9.52
C THR A 96 -14.82 3.35 8.33
N GLN A 97 -16.12 3.54 8.54
CA GLN A 97 -17.05 3.95 7.49
C GLN A 97 -16.73 5.36 6.97
N LEU A 98 -16.34 6.27 7.87
CA LEU A 98 -15.92 7.62 7.50
C LEU A 98 -14.63 7.59 6.67
N ALA A 99 -13.65 6.75 7.04
CA ALA A 99 -12.42 6.57 6.28
C ALA A 99 -12.66 5.95 4.88
N ILE A 100 -13.55 4.95 4.78
CA ILE A 100 -13.97 4.37 3.50
C ILE A 100 -14.64 5.44 2.62
N GLN A 101 -15.58 6.18 3.17
CA GLN A 101 -16.31 7.22 2.42
C GLN A 101 -15.36 8.31 1.93
N TYR A 102 -14.42 8.74 2.78
CA TYR A 102 -13.39 9.70 2.39
C TYR A 102 -12.56 9.19 1.20
N ALA A 103 -12.07 7.94 1.26
CA ALA A 103 -11.30 7.32 0.19
C ALA A 103 -12.06 7.31 -1.15
N TYR A 104 -13.35 7.00 -1.15
CA TYR A 104 -14.16 6.96 -2.37
C TYR A 104 -14.48 8.34 -2.93
N ILE A 105 -14.80 9.31 -2.07
CA ILE A 105 -15.09 10.69 -2.50
C ILE A 105 -13.85 11.32 -3.13
N HIS A 106 -12.69 11.10 -2.50
CA HIS A 106 -11.42 11.77 -2.85
C HIS A 106 -10.44 10.88 -3.63
N GLN A 107 -10.92 9.79 -4.24
CA GLN A 107 -10.03 8.87 -4.97
C GLN A 107 -9.26 9.51 -6.12
N LYS A 108 -9.77 10.61 -6.70
CA LYS A 108 -9.14 11.34 -7.82
C LYS A 108 -8.06 12.32 -7.36
N ASP A 109 -8.03 12.63 -6.08
CA ASP A 109 -7.08 13.57 -5.48
C ASP A 109 -5.75 12.90 -5.14
N TYR A 110 -5.70 11.55 -5.22
CA TYR A 110 -4.54 10.75 -4.90
C TYR A 110 -4.10 9.89 -6.09
N THR A 111 -2.80 9.73 -6.25
CA THR A 111 -2.21 8.81 -7.24
C THR A 111 -2.44 7.35 -6.86
N SER A 112 -2.50 7.07 -5.56
CA SER A 112 -2.78 5.74 -5.02
C SER A 112 -3.40 5.82 -3.63
N ILE A 113 -4.29 4.88 -3.31
CA ILE A 113 -4.92 4.76 -1.99
C ILE A 113 -4.73 3.33 -1.51
N TRP A 114 -4.19 3.20 -0.29
CA TRP A 114 -3.86 1.93 0.33
C TRP A 114 -4.56 1.78 1.66
N TRP A 115 -4.90 0.54 2.01
CA TRP A 115 -5.58 0.20 3.25
C TRP A 115 -4.87 -0.93 3.96
N VAL A 116 -4.53 -0.72 5.23
CA VAL A 116 -3.92 -1.73 6.09
C VAL A 116 -4.66 -1.78 7.43
N ASN A 117 -4.71 -2.97 8.04
CA ASN A 117 -5.29 -3.17 9.36
C ASN A 117 -4.18 -3.19 10.42
N ALA A 118 -4.29 -2.35 11.43
CA ALA A 118 -3.30 -2.20 12.50
C ALA A 118 -3.76 -2.79 13.85
N SER A 119 -4.67 -3.76 13.83
CA SER A 119 -5.12 -4.43 15.07
C SER A 119 -3.99 -5.21 15.76
N THR A 120 -3.01 -5.70 15.00
CA THR A 120 -1.78 -6.34 15.49
C THR A 120 -0.61 -5.98 14.57
N THR A 121 0.63 -6.12 15.04
CA THR A 121 1.83 -5.98 14.20
C THR A 121 1.82 -6.96 13.03
N GLN A 122 1.29 -8.17 13.23
CA GLN A 122 1.18 -9.17 12.18
C GLN A 122 0.22 -8.72 11.08
N THR A 123 -1.02 -8.30 11.40
CA THR A 123 -2.00 -7.84 10.39
C THR A 123 -1.52 -6.61 9.66
N LEU A 124 -0.79 -5.72 10.33
CA LEU A 124 -0.18 -4.54 9.73
C LEU A 124 0.91 -4.96 8.72
N SER A 125 1.81 -5.88 9.09
CA SER A 125 2.84 -6.44 8.20
C SER A 125 2.22 -7.16 6.99
N GLU A 126 1.18 -7.95 7.19
CA GLU A 126 0.42 -8.62 6.12
C GLU A 126 -0.22 -7.60 5.16
N GLY A 127 -0.69 -6.47 5.67
CA GLY A 127 -1.18 -5.36 4.86
C GLY A 127 -0.09 -4.80 3.94
N PHE A 128 1.11 -4.59 4.44
CA PHE A 128 2.26 -4.13 3.63
C PHE A 128 2.71 -5.18 2.60
N LEU A 129 2.68 -6.47 2.95
CA LEU A 129 2.87 -7.55 1.98
C LEU A 129 1.83 -7.49 0.86
N GLY A 130 0.57 -7.23 1.21
CA GLY A 130 -0.52 -7.04 0.25
C GLY A 130 -0.28 -5.85 -0.69
N ILE A 131 0.28 -4.76 -0.20
CA ILE A 131 0.69 -3.60 -1.03
C ILE A 131 1.78 -4.04 -2.01
N ALA A 132 2.86 -4.70 -1.55
CA ALA A 132 3.92 -5.19 -2.41
C ALA A 132 3.39 -6.11 -3.52
N GLN A 133 2.47 -7.04 -3.19
CA GLN A 133 1.82 -7.93 -4.15
C GLN A 133 1.04 -7.16 -5.21
N GLN A 134 0.29 -6.14 -4.80
CA GLN A 134 -0.47 -5.30 -5.72
C GLN A 134 0.44 -4.49 -6.64
N LEU A 135 1.55 -3.94 -6.13
CA LEU A 135 2.56 -3.22 -6.92
C LEU A 135 3.16 -4.13 -7.98
N VAL A 136 3.67 -5.31 -7.61
CA VAL A 136 4.22 -6.29 -8.57
C VAL A 136 3.17 -6.68 -9.59
N SER A 137 1.96 -7.05 -9.16
CA SER A 137 0.88 -7.47 -10.06
C SER A 137 0.41 -6.35 -11.00
N TYR A 138 0.43 -5.11 -10.57
CA TYR A 138 0.05 -3.97 -11.39
C TYR A 138 1.07 -3.72 -12.50
N HIS A 139 2.35 -3.68 -12.14
CA HIS A 139 3.41 -3.43 -13.11
C HIS A 139 3.65 -4.60 -14.07
N ALA A 140 3.45 -5.84 -13.62
CA ALA A 140 3.55 -7.02 -14.49
C ALA A 140 2.53 -7.05 -15.63
N LYS A 141 1.45 -6.28 -15.51
CA LYS A 141 0.42 -6.13 -16.56
C LYS A 141 0.74 -5.03 -17.58
N LYS A 142 1.69 -4.16 -17.26
CA LYS A 142 2.09 -3.07 -18.16
C LYS A 142 3.14 -3.56 -19.15
N THR A 143 2.98 -3.18 -20.41
CA THR A 143 4.02 -3.32 -21.43
C THR A 143 4.82 -2.02 -21.48
N ILE A 144 6.14 -2.12 -21.33
CA ILE A 144 7.05 -0.99 -21.26
C ILE A 144 7.96 -1.05 -22.49
N ALA A 145 7.91 -0.03 -23.35
CA ALA A 145 8.69 0.03 -24.59
C ALA A 145 8.60 -1.25 -25.44
N GLY A 146 7.42 -1.89 -25.49
CA GLY A 146 7.21 -3.15 -26.22
C GLY A 146 7.67 -4.41 -25.45
N LEU A 147 8.27 -4.26 -24.28
CA LEU A 147 8.71 -5.36 -23.42
C LEU A 147 7.73 -5.55 -22.26
N LYS A 148 7.50 -6.82 -21.89
CA LYS A 148 6.73 -7.19 -20.71
C LYS A 148 7.70 -7.67 -19.64
N PRO A 149 7.97 -6.85 -18.59
CA PRO A 149 8.90 -7.25 -17.55
C PRO A 149 8.35 -8.45 -16.77
N GLY A 150 9.25 -9.33 -16.33
CA GLY A 150 8.90 -10.44 -15.45
C GLY A 150 8.65 -9.99 -14.00
N ASN A 151 7.97 -10.83 -13.23
CA ASN A 151 7.65 -10.53 -11.84
C ASN A 151 8.90 -10.34 -10.96
N THR A 152 9.98 -11.09 -11.26
CA THR A 152 11.25 -11.01 -10.52
C THR A 152 12.01 -9.72 -10.81
N GLU A 153 12.00 -9.24 -12.07
CA GLU A 153 12.60 -7.94 -12.42
C GLU A 153 11.84 -6.78 -11.80
N ILE A 154 10.50 -6.84 -11.78
CA ILE A 154 9.66 -5.82 -11.13
C ILE A 154 9.92 -5.82 -9.61
N ALA A 155 9.99 -7.00 -8.99
CA ALA A 155 10.29 -7.11 -7.55
C ALA A 155 11.65 -6.48 -7.22
N ALA A 156 12.68 -6.73 -8.03
CA ALA A 156 14.00 -6.14 -7.86
C ALA A 156 13.97 -4.61 -8.03
N ALA A 157 13.23 -4.09 -9.03
CA ALA A 157 13.07 -2.65 -9.26
C ALA A 157 12.29 -1.95 -8.13
N LEU A 158 11.40 -2.67 -7.44
CA LEU A 158 10.71 -2.20 -6.23
C LEU A 158 11.56 -2.34 -4.94
N GLY A 159 12.83 -2.75 -5.04
CA GLY A 159 13.69 -2.97 -3.88
C GLY A 159 13.30 -4.19 -3.01
N LEU A 160 12.44 -5.07 -3.53
CA LEU A 160 12.03 -6.27 -2.80
C LEU A 160 13.20 -7.27 -2.70
N PRO A 161 13.31 -8.02 -1.59
CA PRO A 161 14.39 -8.98 -1.39
C PRO A 161 14.44 -10.04 -2.50
N PRO A 162 15.65 -10.47 -2.92
CA PRO A 162 15.79 -11.55 -3.90
C PRO A 162 15.06 -12.83 -3.46
N GLY A 163 14.32 -13.44 -4.37
CA GLY A 163 13.60 -14.70 -4.12
C GLY A 163 12.27 -14.55 -3.37
N VAL A 164 11.87 -13.32 -3.00
CA VAL A 164 10.56 -13.08 -2.35
C VAL A 164 9.40 -13.27 -3.34
N VAL A 165 9.65 -13.10 -4.63
CA VAL A 165 8.66 -13.31 -5.69
C VAL A 165 9.20 -14.34 -6.67
N ASP A 166 8.42 -15.39 -6.96
CA ASP A 166 8.77 -16.35 -8.01
C ASP A 166 8.37 -15.83 -9.40
N ARG A 167 8.75 -16.59 -10.43
CA ARG A 167 8.45 -16.22 -11.83
C ARG A 167 6.96 -16.12 -12.14
N ASN A 168 6.11 -16.77 -11.33
CA ASN A 168 4.65 -16.75 -11.47
C ASN A 168 4.01 -15.59 -10.66
N GLY A 169 4.81 -14.79 -9.95
CA GLY A 169 4.32 -13.69 -9.12
C GLY A 169 3.84 -14.13 -7.73
N LYS A 170 4.13 -15.37 -7.32
CA LYS A 170 3.80 -15.87 -5.99
C LYS A 170 4.83 -15.36 -4.99
N PHE A 171 4.34 -14.78 -3.89
CA PHE A 171 5.19 -14.34 -2.79
C PHE A 171 5.55 -15.50 -1.87
N ILE A 172 6.83 -15.55 -1.50
CA ILE A 172 7.40 -16.51 -0.54
C ILE A 172 7.77 -15.69 0.68
N THR A 173 7.06 -15.89 1.79
CA THR A 173 7.23 -15.12 3.03
C THR A 173 7.75 -16.00 4.15
N SER A 174 8.78 -15.51 4.84
CA SER A 174 9.26 -15.99 6.13
C SER A 174 9.52 -14.77 7.01
N GLY A 175 9.64 -14.91 8.32
CA GLY A 175 9.67 -13.78 9.27
C GLY A 175 10.64 -12.66 8.88
N ASP A 176 11.91 -12.97 8.59
CA ASP A 176 12.93 -11.97 8.23
C ASP A 176 12.66 -11.32 6.87
N ILE A 177 12.13 -12.07 5.92
CA ILE A 177 11.76 -11.57 4.60
C ILE A 177 10.60 -10.58 4.71
N THR A 178 9.64 -10.81 5.61
CA THR A 178 8.49 -9.92 5.82
C THR A 178 8.95 -8.51 6.20
N LYS A 179 9.89 -8.38 7.14
CA LYS A 179 10.43 -7.07 7.55
C LYS A 179 11.10 -6.35 6.38
N SER A 180 11.87 -7.06 5.58
CA SER A 180 12.53 -6.50 4.40
C SER A 180 11.53 -6.04 3.34
N VAL A 181 10.41 -6.75 3.14
CA VAL A 181 9.33 -6.33 2.24
C VAL A 181 8.62 -5.08 2.77
N VAL A 182 8.34 -5.02 4.08
CA VAL A 182 7.76 -3.83 4.71
C VAL A 182 8.65 -2.61 4.45
N ASN A 183 9.96 -2.73 4.68
CA ASN A 183 10.91 -1.64 4.44
C ASN A 183 10.91 -1.20 2.97
N ALA A 184 10.92 -2.14 2.01
CA ALA A 184 10.88 -1.79 0.58
C ALA A 184 9.58 -1.04 0.21
N VAL A 185 8.44 -1.40 0.78
CA VAL A 185 7.18 -0.66 0.57
C VAL A 185 7.25 0.74 1.20
N ILE A 186 7.85 0.87 2.39
CA ILE A 186 8.08 2.18 3.04
C ILE A 186 8.97 3.06 2.18
N GLU A 187 10.04 2.52 1.60
CA GLU A 187 10.92 3.23 0.66
C GLU A 187 10.16 3.65 -0.59
N TRP A 188 9.29 2.79 -1.14
CA TRP A 188 8.43 3.15 -2.27
C TRP A 188 7.52 4.33 -1.97
N PHE A 189 6.90 4.39 -0.77
CA PHE A 189 6.12 5.55 -0.33
C PHE A 189 6.97 6.80 -0.17
N SER A 190 8.26 6.65 0.15
CA SER A 190 9.19 7.75 0.42
C SER A 190 9.91 8.27 -0.82
N ALA A 191 9.69 7.65 -1.99
CA ALA A 191 10.30 8.08 -3.24
C ALA A 191 9.92 9.54 -3.56
N GLU A 192 10.86 10.33 -4.08
CA GLU A 192 10.76 11.78 -4.27
C GLU A 192 9.55 12.15 -5.15
N ASP A 193 9.30 11.40 -6.22
CA ASP A 193 8.20 11.64 -7.15
C ASP A 193 6.86 11.02 -6.70
N ASN A 194 6.85 10.26 -5.61
CA ASN A 194 5.66 9.63 -5.04
C ASN A 194 5.11 10.47 -3.88
N ASN A 195 4.37 11.52 -4.19
CA ASN A 195 4.00 12.54 -3.19
C ASN A 195 2.49 12.72 -2.97
N GLN A 196 1.64 12.04 -3.73
CA GLN A 196 0.18 12.17 -3.66
C GLN A 196 -0.53 10.86 -3.34
N TRP A 197 0.04 10.04 -2.45
CA TRP A 197 -0.60 8.82 -1.98
C TRP A 197 -1.38 9.04 -0.67
N LEU A 198 -2.36 8.16 -0.43
CA LEU A 198 -3.07 8.04 0.84
C LEU A 198 -2.90 6.64 1.41
N LEU A 199 -2.39 6.53 2.63
CA LEU A 199 -2.32 5.31 3.40
C LEU A 199 -3.35 5.36 4.54
N ILE A 200 -4.32 4.46 4.53
CA ILE A 200 -5.33 4.33 5.58
C ILE A 200 -4.91 3.17 6.50
N ILE A 201 -4.71 3.50 7.77
CA ILE A 201 -4.32 2.56 8.82
C ILE A 201 -5.52 2.41 9.76
N ASP A 202 -6.26 1.32 9.61
CA ASP A 202 -7.50 1.09 10.34
C ASP A 202 -7.27 0.22 11.58
N ASN A 203 -8.02 0.49 12.64
CA ASN A 203 -8.00 -0.25 13.91
C ASN A 203 -6.67 -0.20 14.68
N TYR A 204 -5.99 0.95 14.72
CA TYR A 204 -4.80 1.13 15.56
C TYR A 204 -5.19 1.35 17.01
N ASP A 205 -5.56 0.27 17.71
CA ASP A 205 -6.09 0.31 19.07
C ASP A 205 -5.07 -0.14 20.12
N ASP A 206 -4.15 -1.03 19.76
CA ASP A 206 -3.14 -1.60 20.66
C ASP A 206 -1.78 -0.88 20.55
N LEU A 207 -1.70 0.30 21.18
CA LEU A 207 -0.50 1.12 21.18
C LEU A 207 0.67 0.53 21.98
N ARG A 208 0.43 -0.52 22.77
CA ARG A 208 1.48 -1.15 23.57
C ARG A 208 2.27 -2.18 22.78
N ASN A 209 1.57 -2.93 21.91
CA ASN A 209 2.14 -4.06 21.19
C ASN A 209 2.37 -3.74 19.70
N VAL A 210 1.81 -2.65 19.18
CA VAL A 210 1.99 -2.20 17.79
C VAL A 210 2.76 -0.89 17.79
N ASP A 211 4.03 -0.93 17.40
CA ASP A 211 4.79 0.30 17.12
C ASP A 211 4.50 0.75 15.69
N ILE A 212 3.57 1.70 15.55
CA ILE A 212 3.17 2.22 14.25
C ILE A 212 4.33 2.96 13.53
N TYR A 213 5.29 3.51 14.29
CA TYR A 213 6.39 4.28 13.70
C TYR A 213 7.33 3.42 12.85
N GLU A 214 7.40 2.11 13.10
CA GLU A 214 8.11 1.17 12.22
C GLU A 214 7.46 1.02 10.82
N PHE A 215 6.22 1.49 10.65
CA PHE A 215 5.43 1.35 9.42
C PHE A 215 5.10 2.70 8.76
N LEU A 216 5.42 3.82 9.41
CA LEU A 216 5.20 5.12 8.81
C LEU A 216 6.37 5.49 7.88
N PRO A 217 6.10 5.85 6.61
CA PRO A 217 7.16 6.33 5.72
C PRO A 217 7.81 7.59 6.31
N PRO A 218 9.15 7.67 6.39
CA PRO A 218 9.87 8.83 6.92
C PRO A 218 9.89 10.02 5.94
N SER A 219 8.92 10.09 5.06
CA SER A 219 8.79 11.10 4.01
C SER A 219 8.00 12.32 4.49
N SER A 220 8.31 13.49 3.95
CA SER A 220 7.45 14.68 4.06
C SER A 220 6.23 14.64 3.14
N SER A 221 6.17 13.65 2.24
CA SER A 221 5.15 13.51 1.21
C SER A 221 4.03 12.55 1.61
N GLY A 222 2.92 12.61 0.87
CA GLY A 222 1.78 11.74 1.07
C GLY A 222 0.92 12.06 2.28
N SER A 223 -0.09 11.25 2.49
CA SER A 223 -1.11 11.46 3.52
C SER A 223 -1.45 10.15 4.23
N ILE A 224 -1.65 10.23 5.55
CA ILE A 224 -1.99 9.09 6.39
C ILE A 224 -3.27 9.37 7.15
N LEU A 225 -4.23 8.46 7.06
CA LEU A 225 -5.47 8.48 7.82
C LEU A 225 -5.50 7.28 8.77
N ILE A 226 -5.56 7.54 10.07
CA ILE A 226 -5.55 6.50 11.10
C ILE A 226 -6.91 6.45 11.77
N THR A 227 -7.46 5.27 12.03
CA THR A 227 -8.61 5.10 12.92
C THR A 227 -8.21 4.39 14.19
N SER A 228 -8.76 4.82 15.33
CA SER A 228 -8.48 4.21 16.63
C SER A 228 -9.63 4.42 17.62
N ARG A 229 -9.73 3.53 18.61
CA ARG A 229 -10.57 3.75 19.80
C ARG A 229 -9.82 4.54 20.88
N SER A 230 -8.50 4.53 20.85
CA SER A 230 -7.66 5.17 21.85
C SER A 230 -7.44 6.64 21.54
N ARG A 231 -7.67 7.50 22.53
CA ARG A 231 -7.32 8.92 22.47
C ARG A 231 -5.81 9.15 22.44
N ASP A 232 -5.03 8.22 22.97
CA ASP A 232 -3.57 8.32 22.98
C ASP A 232 -2.93 8.33 21.60
N THR A 233 -3.65 7.88 20.57
CA THR A 233 -3.23 7.98 19.16
C THR A 233 -3.13 9.42 18.64
N CYS A 234 -3.72 10.40 19.34
CA CYS A 234 -3.60 11.83 19.00
C CYS A 234 -2.15 12.34 18.95
N ARG A 235 -1.20 11.59 19.51
CA ARG A 235 0.24 11.90 19.45
C ARG A 235 0.84 11.71 18.04
N VAL A 236 0.22 10.87 17.22
CA VAL A 236 0.76 10.51 15.91
C VAL A 236 0.51 11.62 14.88
N GLY A 237 -0.58 12.36 15.02
CA GLY A 237 -0.95 13.40 14.05
C GLY A 237 -2.06 14.30 14.54
N LYS A 238 -2.60 15.12 13.62
CA LYS A 238 -3.78 15.91 13.93
C LYS A 238 -4.97 14.99 14.14
N ALA A 239 -5.76 15.23 15.18
CA ALA A 239 -6.82 14.32 15.56
C ALA A 239 -8.18 15.01 15.60
N ILE A 240 -9.23 14.25 15.28
CA ILE A 240 -10.62 14.58 15.58
C ILE A 240 -11.28 13.44 16.33
N GLU A 241 -12.11 13.80 17.30
CA GLU A 241 -12.99 12.87 17.97
C GLU A 241 -14.27 12.69 17.14
N VAL A 242 -14.50 11.46 16.68
CA VAL A 242 -15.73 11.10 15.99
C VAL A 242 -16.80 10.83 17.05
N GLN A 243 -17.73 11.73 17.17
CA GLN A 243 -18.83 11.68 18.13
C GLN A 243 -20.04 10.94 17.56
N GLU A 244 -21.07 10.76 18.36
CA GLU A 244 -22.35 10.23 17.90
C GLU A 244 -22.95 11.10 16.80
N VAL A 245 -23.71 10.49 15.89
CA VAL A 245 -24.47 11.22 14.89
C VAL A 245 -25.56 12.05 15.56
N THR A 246 -25.87 13.18 14.98
CA THR A 246 -27.00 13.99 15.45
C THR A 246 -28.31 13.25 15.26
N GLU A 247 -29.35 13.60 16.01
CA GLU A 247 -30.68 13.00 15.88
C GLU A 247 -31.21 13.07 14.43
N ASN A 248 -31.01 14.21 13.76
CA ASN A 248 -31.40 14.38 12.36
C ASN A 248 -30.64 13.44 11.41
N GLU A 249 -29.33 13.26 11.59
CA GLU A 249 -28.52 12.31 10.82
C GLU A 249 -28.95 10.87 11.10
N ALA A 250 -29.26 10.52 12.37
CA ALA A 250 -29.75 9.20 12.73
C ALA A 250 -31.10 8.88 12.04
N LEU A 251 -32.03 9.82 12.03
CA LEU A 251 -33.31 9.69 11.35
C LEU A 251 -33.12 9.53 9.82
N GLU A 252 -32.19 10.26 9.22
CA GLU A 252 -31.90 10.14 7.80
C GLU A 252 -31.26 8.79 7.45
N ILE A 253 -30.35 8.27 8.29
CA ILE A 253 -29.78 6.91 8.15
C ILE A 253 -30.88 5.86 8.20
N LEU A 254 -31.79 5.95 9.17
CA LEU A 254 -32.92 5.03 9.30
C LEU A 254 -33.83 5.09 8.07
N ARG A 255 -34.18 6.28 7.59
CA ARG A 255 -35.01 6.46 6.41
C ARG A 255 -34.38 5.81 5.17
N LYS A 256 -33.10 6.08 4.88
CA LYS A 256 -32.40 5.50 3.73
C LYS A 256 -32.28 3.97 3.82
N SER A 257 -32.15 3.44 5.03
CA SER A 257 -32.11 1.98 5.23
C SER A 257 -33.47 1.33 5.03
N SER A 258 -34.55 1.96 5.52
CA SER A 258 -35.91 1.44 5.38
C SER A 258 -36.46 1.54 3.95
N ASP A 259 -36.13 2.60 3.20
CA ASP A 259 -36.51 2.74 1.79
C ASP A 259 -35.91 1.65 0.90
N LYS A 260 -34.69 1.19 1.21
CA LYS A 260 -34.07 0.03 0.52
C LYS A 260 -34.80 -1.28 0.82
N ASP A 261 -35.21 -1.50 2.06
CA ASP A 261 -35.94 -2.70 2.44
C ASP A 261 -37.32 -2.74 1.75
N MET A 262 -38.04 -1.62 1.68
CA MET A 262 -39.33 -1.50 0.98
C MET A 262 -39.20 -1.71 -0.52
N ALA A 263 -38.13 -1.17 -1.16
CA ALA A 263 -37.90 -1.38 -2.60
C ALA A 263 -37.54 -2.84 -2.93
N SER A 264 -36.82 -3.53 -2.06
CA SER A 264 -36.51 -4.95 -2.22
C SER A 264 -37.76 -5.84 -2.05
N PHE A 265 -38.66 -5.49 -1.13
CA PHE A 265 -39.94 -6.17 -0.94
C PHE A 265 -40.86 -6.01 -2.13
N GLN A 266 -40.99 -4.81 -2.72
CA GLN A 266 -41.80 -4.56 -3.89
C GLN A 266 -41.33 -5.26 -5.15
N ASN A 267 -40.00 -5.41 -5.32
CA ASN A 267 -39.43 -6.16 -6.45
C ASN A 267 -39.59 -7.68 -6.31
N GLY A 268 -39.61 -8.20 -5.08
CA GLY A 268 -39.85 -9.61 -4.79
C GLY A 268 -41.32 -10.05 -4.94
N MET A 269 -42.26 -9.10 -4.90
CA MET A 269 -43.70 -9.39 -5.13
C MET A 269 -44.11 -9.33 -6.62
N ARG A 270 -43.20 -8.89 -7.51
CA ARG A 270 -43.43 -8.80 -8.97
C ARG A 270 -42.77 -9.93 -9.78
N SER A 271 -42.08 -10.82 -9.12
CA SER A 271 -41.48 -12.06 -9.68
C SER A 271 -42.30 -13.28 -9.26
#